data_42974c73976bc43b39dfb81f27d746ad
#
_entry.id   42974c73976bc43b39dfb81f27d746ad
#
_cell.length_a   1.000
_cell.length_b   1.000
_cell.length_c   1.000
_cell.angle_alpha   90.00
_cell.angle_beta   90.00
_cell.angle_gamma   90.00
#
_symmetry.space_group_name_H-M   'P 1'
#
loop_
_entity.id
_entity.type
_entity.pdbx_description
1 polymer ?
#
loop_
_entity_poly.entity_id
_entity_poly.type
_entity_poly.pdbx_seq_one_letter_code
_entity_poly.pdbx_strand_id
1 'polypeptide(L)'
;MATIRIAVVQSATQTDDPPKNVQRALAYIEQAAALGARVICLPETFPGPWTPPVDYDALPELEAKARDLDVYLIAGMVEEITGDPDHHYNALVLLGPDGEKGRYRRTTPQGPWIYEGGSFWDFGYKAHDALPVFDIGECTIGLLICSEVYVPELARQLALKGAEILFMPAGLWKMAQWDTWRVLTRARAIENLVYTATCQNILGHETNNAGLAMICSPEQVLAESSVEGVLVADCDLDRLRLLREEQDGRGFPGEKACKAGVLWQWYQPHLYQAEPTEARSDV
;
A
#
# COMPACT_ATOMS: atom_id res chain seq x y z
N MET A 1 -9.17 -13.83 20.49
CA MET A 1 -9.41 -12.71 19.54
C MET A 1 -8.23 -12.67 18.58
N ALA A 2 -8.49 -12.86 17.30
CA ALA A 2 -7.47 -12.78 16.27
C ALA A 2 -7.19 -11.29 15.99
N THR A 3 -6.12 -10.78 16.58
CA THR A 3 -5.69 -9.39 16.40
C THR A 3 -4.27 -9.39 15.88
N ILE A 4 -4.00 -8.59 14.85
CA ILE A 4 -2.67 -8.39 14.30
C ILE A 4 -2.27 -6.92 14.46
N ARG A 5 -1.08 -6.67 15.00
CA ARG A 5 -0.52 -5.31 15.04
C ARG A 5 0.25 -5.05 13.78
N ILE A 6 -0.08 -3.96 13.10
CA ILE A 6 0.62 -3.51 11.91
C ILE A 6 1.31 -2.18 12.14
N ALA A 7 2.35 -1.91 11.38
CA ALA A 7 3.05 -0.63 11.35
C ALA A 7 3.15 -0.10 9.93
N VAL A 8 3.10 1.22 9.80
CA VAL A 8 3.49 1.94 8.60
C VAL A 8 4.59 2.93 8.95
N VAL A 9 5.56 3.06 8.08
CA VAL A 9 6.72 3.95 8.26
C VAL A 9 6.56 5.16 7.36
N GLN A 10 6.65 6.35 7.93
CA GLN A 10 6.75 7.59 7.17
C GLN A 10 8.17 8.10 7.25
N SER A 11 8.86 8.15 6.13
CA SER A 11 10.30 8.47 6.07
C SER A 11 10.60 9.52 5.01
N ALA A 12 11.59 10.36 5.28
CA ALA A 12 12.20 11.18 4.25
C ALA A 12 13.28 10.39 3.52
N THR A 13 13.15 10.24 2.21
CA THR A 13 14.14 9.57 1.37
C THR A 13 15.27 10.52 1.01
N GLN A 14 16.49 10.04 1.08
CA GLN A 14 17.67 10.73 0.54
C GLN A 14 18.12 10.02 -0.73
N THR A 15 17.82 10.63 -1.87
CA THR A 15 18.01 10.01 -3.19
C THR A 15 19.47 9.82 -3.57
N ASP A 16 20.37 10.54 -2.92
CA ASP A 16 21.83 10.55 -3.16
C ASP A 16 22.63 9.74 -2.15
N ASP A 17 21.97 9.07 -1.19
CA ASP A 17 22.66 8.33 -0.13
C ASP A 17 21.97 6.98 0.16
N PRO A 18 22.11 5.99 -0.75
CA PRO A 18 21.50 4.67 -0.59
C PRO A 18 21.87 3.97 0.73
N PRO A 19 23.14 3.91 1.17
CA PRO A 19 23.49 3.28 2.45
C PRO A 19 22.75 3.88 3.64
N LYS A 20 22.55 5.19 3.63
CA LYS A 20 21.84 5.88 4.70
C LYS A 20 20.34 5.58 4.68
N ASN A 21 19.74 5.46 3.49
CA ASN A 21 18.35 5.03 3.38
C ASN A 21 18.14 3.61 3.93
N VAL A 22 19.07 2.68 3.63
CA VAL A 22 19.03 1.31 4.17
C VAL A 22 19.15 1.32 5.69
N GLN A 23 20.13 2.05 6.24
CA GLN A 23 20.30 2.18 7.70
C GLN A 23 19.04 2.75 8.38
N ARG A 24 18.42 3.76 7.78
CA ARG A 24 17.17 4.34 8.31
C ARG A 24 16.02 3.35 8.24
N ALA A 25 15.89 2.60 7.15
CA ALA A 25 14.88 1.57 7.01
C ALA A 25 15.03 0.52 8.12
N LEU A 26 16.24 0.01 8.33
CA LEU A 26 16.53 -0.96 9.38
C LEU A 26 16.19 -0.42 10.79
N ALA A 27 16.50 0.84 11.06
CA ALA A 27 16.18 1.49 12.34
C ALA A 27 14.65 1.61 12.55
N TYR A 28 13.88 1.98 11.53
CA TYR A 28 12.42 2.02 11.61
C TYR A 28 11.81 0.63 11.79
N ILE A 29 12.35 -0.38 11.12
CA ILE A 29 11.90 -1.78 11.26
C ILE A 29 12.12 -2.24 12.72
N GLU A 30 13.29 -1.98 13.29
CA GLU A 30 13.57 -2.29 14.70
C GLU A 30 12.61 -1.56 15.65
N GLN A 31 12.37 -0.29 15.41
CA GLN A 31 11.40 0.49 16.19
C GLN A 31 9.99 -0.08 16.09
N ALA A 32 9.53 -0.42 14.89
CA ALA A 32 8.21 -1.00 14.67
C ALA A 32 8.07 -2.37 15.34
N ALA A 33 9.07 -3.23 15.23
CA ALA A 33 9.11 -4.53 15.89
C ALA A 33 9.10 -4.39 17.42
N ALA A 34 9.87 -3.43 17.97
CA ALA A 34 9.87 -3.13 19.41
C ALA A 34 8.50 -2.63 19.92
N LEU A 35 7.68 -2.01 19.04
CA LEU A 35 6.29 -1.65 19.32
C LEU A 35 5.33 -2.83 19.13
N GLY A 36 5.83 -4.03 18.80
CA GLY A 36 5.06 -5.26 18.65
C GLY A 36 4.40 -5.42 17.28
N ALA A 37 4.83 -4.70 16.25
CA ALA A 37 4.29 -4.86 14.92
C ALA A 37 4.68 -6.22 14.32
N ARG A 38 3.70 -6.92 13.74
CA ARG A 38 3.89 -8.18 13.01
C ARG A 38 4.11 -7.95 11.53
N VAL A 39 3.44 -6.93 10.96
CA VAL A 39 3.61 -6.52 9.56
C VAL A 39 4.02 -5.06 9.54
N ILE A 40 5.10 -4.74 8.83
CA ILE A 40 5.69 -3.41 8.75
C ILE A 40 5.75 -3.00 7.28
N CYS A 41 5.13 -1.88 6.94
CA CYS A 41 5.15 -1.34 5.59
C CYS A 41 6.04 -0.10 5.51
N LEU A 42 7.03 -0.15 4.64
CA LEU A 42 7.88 0.97 4.26
C LEU A 42 7.19 1.79 3.15
N PRO A 43 7.57 3.06 2.95
CA PRO A 43 7.04 3.87 1.86
C PRO A 43 7.32 3.33 0.46
N GLU A 44 6.65 3.89 -0.54
CA GLU A 44 6.91 3.60 -1.95
C GLU A 44 8.39 3.80 -2.29
N THR A 45 8.99 2.82 -3.00
CA THR A 45 10.39 2.82 -3.42
C THR A 45 11.42 3.12 -2.32
N PHE A 46 11.08 2.85 -1.06
CA PHE A 46 12.02 3.00 0.06
C PHE A 46 12.42 1.62 0.59
N PRO A 47 13.70 1.36 0.88
CA PRO A 47 14.81 2.29 0.92
C PRO A 47 15.44 2.62 -0.45
N GLY A 48 14.90 2.17 -1.54
CA GLY A 48 15.36 2.44 -2.88
C GLY A 48 16.00 1.21 -3.57
N PRO A 49 16.57 1.36 -4.76
CA PRO A 49 16.73 2.62 -5.49
C PRO A 49 15.40 3.26 -5.82
N TRP A 50 15.40 4.58 -5.84
CA TRP A 50 14.21 5.39 -6.11
C TRP A 50 13.88 5.49 -7.59
N THR A 51 14.93 5.55 -8.40
CA THR A 51 14.87 5.66 -9.86
C THR A 51 15.92 4.75 -10.49
N PRO A 52 15.77 4.36 -11.76
CA PRO A 52 16.85 3.74 -12.51
C PRO A 52 18.08 4.67 -12.61
N PRO A 53 19.30 4.10 -12.71
CA PRO A 53 19.61 2.69 -12.71
C PRO A 53 19.46 2.05 -11.32
N VAL A 54 19.21 0.74 -11.30
CA VAL A 54 19.20 -0.05 -10.07
C VAL A 54 20.64 -0.41 -9.72
N ASP A 55 21.28 0.43 -8.91
CA ASP A 55 22.71 0.37 -8.62
C ASP A 55 23.03 -0.24 -7.25
N TYR A 56 22.01 -0.59 -6.47
CA TYR A 56 22.14 -1.33 -5.21
C TYR A 56 20.91 -2.18 -4.92
N ASP A 57 21.08 -3.19 -4.07
CA ASP A 57 20.02 -4.08 -3.63
C ASP A 57 19.93 -4.09 -2.09
N ALA A 58 18.82 -3.60 -1.56
CA ALA A 58 18.58 -3.58 -0.11
C ALA A 58 17.90 -4.87 0.39
N LEU A 59 17.39 -5.73 -0.51
CA LEU A 59 16.58 -6.89 -0.12
C LEU A 59 17.32 -7.87 0.80
N PRO A 60 18.61 -8.20 0.59
CA PRO A 60 19.32 -9.14 1.48
C PRO A 60 19.35 -8.67 2.94
N GLU A 61 19.57 -7.36 3.17
CA GLU A 61 19.60 -6.79 4.53
C GLU A 61 18.20 -6.74 5.15
N LEU A 62 17.19 -6.38 4.36
CA LEU A 62 15.80 -6.37 4.80
C LEU A 62 15.29 -7.77 5.10
N GLU A 63 15.63 -8.77 4.29
CA GLU A 63 15.26 -10.17 4.51
C GLU A 63 15.91 -10.73 5.79
N ALA A 64 17.20 -10.44 5.99
CA ALA A 64 17.88 -10.80 7.23
C ALA A 64 17.19 -10.18 8.45
N LYS A 65 16.83 -8.89 8.36
CA LYS A 65 16.14 -8.18 9.44
C LYS A 65 14.74 -8.73 9.70
N ALA A 66 13.97 -9.09 8.65
CA ALA A 66 12.66 -9.72 8.78
C ALA A 66 12.74 -11.06 9.54
N ARG A 67 13.75 -11.85 9.20
CA ARG A 67 14.03 -13.13 9.87
C ARG A 67 14.43 -12.94 11.33
N ASP A 68 15.36 -12.05 11.59
CA ASP A 68 15.90 -11.82 12.94
C ASP A 68 14.83 -11.32 13.93
N LEU A 69 13.89 -10.53 13.45
CA LEU A 69 12.83 -9.93 14.25
C LEU A 69 11.50 -10.72 14.21
N ASP A 70 11.42 -11.78 13.42
CA ASP A 70 10.20 -12.57 13.18
C ASP A 70 9.01 -11.71 12.73
N VAL A 71 9.24 -10.86 11.71
CA VAL A 71 8.22 -9.94 11.18
C VAL A 71 8.05 -10.08 9.67
N TYR A 72 6.93 -9.60 9.15
CA TYR A 72 6.72 -9.38 7.72
C TYR A 72 7.05 -7.94 7.35
N LEU A 73 7.78 -7.76 6.25
CA LEU A 73 8.16 -6.45 5.73
C LEU A 73 7.59 -6.25 4.33
N ILE A 74 7.00 -5.09 4.10
CA ILE A 74 6.63 -4.62 2.77
C ILE A 74 7.60 -3.50 2.41
N ALA A 75 8.43 -3.72 1.38
CA ALA A 75 9.44 -2.77 0.92
C ALA A 75 9.20 -2.40 -0.54
N GLY A 76 9.34 -1.12 -0.86
CA GLY A 76 9.23 -0.61 -2.21
C GLY A 76 10.56 -0.61 -2.95
N MET A 77 10.51 -0.94 -4.23
CA MET A 77 11.68 -0.99 -5.09
C MET A 77 11.35 -0.70 -6.55
N VAL A 78 12.38 -0.33 -7.30
CA VAL A 78 12.38 -0.37 -8.76
C VAL A 78 13.00 -1.72 -9.19
N GLU A 79 12.33 -2.43 -10.05
CA GLU A 79 12.75 -3.76 -10.52
C GLU A 79 13.08 -3.70 -12.02
N GLU A 80 14.26 -4.17 -12.40
CA GLU A 80 14.66 -4.30 -13.80
C GLU A 80 13.87 -5.39 -14.52
N ILE A 81 13.58 -5.17 -15.79
CA ILE A 81 12.90 -6.15 -16.64
C ILE A 81 13.92 -6.86 -17.51
N THR A 82 14.08 -8.17 -17.31
CA THR A 82 15.01 -8.98 -18.10
C THR A 82 14.73 -8.87 -19.58
N GLY A 83 15.72 -8.38 -20.34
CA GLY A 83 15.62 -8.20 -21.79
C GLY A 83 14.91 -6.92 -22.24
N ASP A 84 14.56 -6.04 -21.32
CA ASP A 84 13.92 -4.74 -21.59
C ASP A 84 14.62 -3.65 -20.77
N PRO A 85 15.79 -3.16 -21.18
CA PRO A 85 16.58 -2.20 -20.42
C PRO A 85 15.96 -0.80 -20.37
N ASP A 86 15.01 -0.53 -21.24
CA ASP A 86 14.35 0.78 -21.34
C ASP A 86 13.15 0.90 -20.35
N HIS A 87 12.70 -0.24 -19.77
CA HIS A 87 11.55 -0.25 -18.88
C HIS A 87 11.86 -0.93 -17.55
N HIS A 88 11.07 -0.57 -16.53
CA HIS A 88 11.19 -1.05 -15.16
C HIS A 88 9.81 -1.31 -14.56
N TYR A 89 9.74 -2.13 -13.52
CA TYR A 89 8.57 -2.19 -12.67
C TYR A 89 8.75 -1.35 -11.41
N ASN A 90 7.72 -0.63 -11.02
CA ASN A 90 7.58 -0.15 -9.66
C ASN A 90 6.93 -1.28 -8.85
N ALA A 91 7.60 -1.79 -7.83
CA ALA A 91 7.22 -2.99 -7.14
C ALA A 91 7.22 -2.83 -5.61
N LEU A 92 6.38 -3.64 -4.97
CA LEU A 92 6.43 -3.93 -3.54
C LEU A 92 6.80 -5.40 -3.35
N VAL A 93 7.75 -5.66 -2.47
CA VAL A 93 8.14 -7.01 -2.08
C VAL A 93 7.63 -7.28 -0.67
N LEU A 94 6.96 -8.41 -0.48
CA LEU A 94 6.60 -8.91 0.84
C LEU A 94 7.64 -9.94 1.28
N LEU A 95 8.41 -9.60 2.29
CA LEU A 95 9.38 -10.46 2.95
C LEU A 95 8.77 -11.01 4.24
N GLY A 96 9.00 -12.26 4.53
CA GLY A 96 8.62 -12.90 5.79
C GLY A 96 9.83 -13.45 6.53
N PRO A 97 9.62 -13.97 7.75
CA PRO A 97 10.69 -14.58 8.55
C PRO A 97 11.41 -15.74 7.85
N ASP A 98 10.74 -16.39 6.93
CA ASP A 98 11.22 -17.56 6.15
C ASP A 98 11.57 -17.20 4.69
N GLY A 99 11.70 -15.91 4.37
CA GLY A 99 12.09 -15.41 3.06
C GLY A 99 10.98 -14.66 2.32
N GLU A 100 11.21 -14.38 1.05
CA GLU A 100 10.26 -13.67 0.21
C GLU A 100 8.95 -14.46 0.03
N LYS A 101 7.82 -13.79 0.30
CA LYS A 101 6.47 -14.34 0.10
C LYS A 101 5.93 -14.02 -1.28
N GLY A 102 6.39 -12.96 -1.90
CA GLY A 102 6.03 -12.57 -3.26
C GLY A 102 6.15 -11.08 -3.51
N ARG A 103 5.80 -10.69 -4.73
CA ARG A 103 5.92 -9.32 -5.23
C ARG A 103 4.63 -8.85 -5.86
N TYR A 104 4.32 -7.60 -5.62
CA TYR A 104 3.32 -6.86 -6.36
C TYR A 104 4.03 -5.86 -7.27
N ARG A 105 3.77 -5.92 -8.56
CA ARG A 105 4.22 -4.93 -9.55
C ARG A 105 3.05 -4.06 -9.92
N ARG A 106 3.27 -2.78 -9.95
CA ARG A 106 2.24 -1.77 -10.17
C ARG A 106 1.51 -2.01 -11.49
N THR A 107 0.18 -1.99 -11.46
CA THR A 107 -0.68 -2.25 -12.61
C THR A 107 -0.99 -0.99 -13.40
N THR A 108 -0.92 0.19 -12.75
CA THR A 108 -1.17 1.49 -13.35
C THR A 108 0.03 2.41 -13.12
N PRO A 109 1.14 2.24 -13.87
CA PRO A 109 2.41 2.92 -13.60
C PRO A 109 2.32 4.43 -13.74
N GLN A 110 1.42 4.91 -14.59
CA GLN A 110 1.12 6.34 -14.71
C GLN A 110 -0.17 6.61 -13.94
N GLY A 111 -0.08 7.43 -12.91
CA GLY A 111 -1.27 7.85 -12.18
C GLY A 111 -2.24 8.62 -13.06
N PRO A 112 -3.48 8.84 -12.61
CA PRO A 112 -4.48 9.62 -13.36
C PRO A 112 -4.07 11.09 -13.55
N TRP A 113 -2.98 11.53 -12.98
CA TRP A 113 -2.32 12.81 -13.24
C TRP A 113 -1.06 12.60 -14.03
N ILE A 114 -1.17 12.86 -15.26
CA ILE A 114 -0.03 13.19 -16.08
C ILE A 114 0.30 14.61 -15.70
N TYR A 115 1.46 14.83 -15.10
CA TYR A 115 1.95 16.19 -14.95
C TYR A 115 2.19 16.75 -16.35
N GLU A 116 1.65 17.92 -16.60
CA GLU A 116 1.91 18.66 -17.81
C GLU A 116 3.44 18.73 -18.02
N GLY A 117 3.91 18.13 -19.11
CA GLY A 117 5.34 18.02 -19.40
C GLY A 117 6.00 16.68 -19.08
N GLY A 118 5.35 15.73 -18.48
CA GLY A 118 5.66 14.27 -18.36
C GLY A 118 7.04 13.83 -17.89
N SER A 119 8.04 14.67 -17.99
CA SER A 119 9.45 14.31 -17.87
C SER A 119 9.89 13.78 -16.50
N PHE A 120 9.14 14.02 -15.46
CA PHE A 120 9.50 13.59 -14.12
C PHE A 120 9.08 12.14 -13.81
N TRP A 121 8.05 11.63 -14.47
CA TRP A 121 7.49 10.29 -14.28
C TRP A 121 7.73 9.37 -15.47
N ASP A 122 8.46 9.85 -16.46
CA ASP A 122 8.84 9.06 -17.63
C ASP A 122 10.11 8.24 -17.32
N PHE A 123 10.03 7.44 -16.25
CA PHE A 123 11.07 6.49 -15.90
C PHE A 123 10.96 5.17 -16.65
N GLY A 124 10.19 5.12 -17.73
CA GLY A 124 9.97 3.88 -18.45
C GLY A 124 9.28 2.80 -17.62
N TYR A 125 8.42 3.17 -16.67
CA TYR A 125 7.68 2.18 -15.90
C TYR A 125 6.67 1.43 -16.77
N LYS A 126 6.69 0.12 -16.67
CA LYS A 126 5.76 -0.78 -17.37
C LYS A 126 4.65 -1.23 -16.44
N ALA A 127 3.41 -1.23 -16.97
CA ALA A 127 2.28 -1.81 -16.29
C ALA A 127 2.42 -3.34 -16.19
N HIS A 128 2.03 -3.89 -15.02
CA HIS A 128 1.89 -5.32 -14.84
C HIS A 128 0.40 -5.72 -14.85
N ASP A 129 0.09 -6.96 -15.15
CA ASP A 129 -1.29 -7.46 -15.32
C ASP A 129 -1.78 -8.33 -14.17
N ALA A 130 -0.94 -8.58 -13.16
CA ALA A 130 -1.30 -9.40 -12.01
C ALA A 130 -1.65 -8.56 -10.77
N LEU A 131 -2.72 -8.96 -10.10
CA LEU A 131 -3.18 -8.39 -8.83
C LEU A 131 -3.24 -9.50 -7.77
N PRO A 132 -2.09 -9.91 -7.19
CA PRO A 132 -2.03 -10.98 -6.20
C PRO A 132 -2.51 -10.55 -4.83
N VAL A 133 -2.90 -11.52 -4.01
CA VAL A 133 -3.04 -11.40 -2.54
C VAL A 133 -2.06 -12.37 -1.89
N PHE A 134 -1.64 -12.08 -0.67
CA PHE A 134 -0.60 -12.83 0.04
C PHE A 134 -1.16 -13.31 1.38
N ASP A 135 -1.27 -14.61 1.53
CA ASP A 135 -1.62 -15.25 2.80
C ASP A 135 -0.35 -15.37 3.67
N ILE A 136 -0.39 -14.79 4.87
CA ILE A 136 0.68 -14.88 5.87
C ILE A 136 0.32 -15.80 7.04
N GLY A 137 -0.79 -16.53 6.94
CA GLY A 137 -1.31 -17.42 7.97
C GLY A 137 -2.23 -16.74 8.97
N GLU A 138 -1.88 -15.55 9.44
CA GLU A 138 -2.72 -14.75 10.36
C GLU A 138 -3.81 -13.99 9.59
N CYS A 139 -3.47 -13.46 8.42
CA CYS A 139 -4.39 -12.73 7.54
C CYS A 139 -3.92 -12.76 6.08
N THR A 140 -4.79 -12.28 5.19
CA THR A 140 -4.47 -12.08 3.77
C THR A 140 -4.20 -10.61 3.49
N ILE A 141 -3.06 -10.32 2.86
CA ILE A 141 -2.59 -8.96 2.54
C ILE A 141 -2.81 -8.67 1.05
N GLY A 142 -3.32 -7.49 0.75
CA GLY A 142 -3.34 -6.89 -0.58
C GLY A 142 -2.41 -5.68 -0.64
N LEU A 143 -1.78 -5.45 -1.79
CA LEU A 143 -0.84 -4.37 -2.01
C LEU A 143 -1.30 -3.48 -3.17
N LEU A 144 -1.21 -2.17 -2.99
CA LEU A 144 -1.38 -1.14 -4.02
C LEU A 144 -0.24 -0.12 -3.88
N ILE A 145 0.12 0.53 -4.98
CA ILE A 145 1.21 1.52 -4.98
C ILE A 145 0.66 2.90 -5.32
N CYS A 146 0.86 3.84 -4.40
CA CYS A 146 0.71 5.27 -4.66
C CYS A 146 -0.65 5.62 -5.30
N SER A 147 -0.65 6.22 -6.49
CA SER A 147 -1.88 6.69 -7.16
C SER A 147 -2.88 5.58 -7.53
N GLU A 148 -2.54 4.31 -7.36
CA GLU A 148 -3.52 3.22 -7.48
C GLU A 148 -4.65 3.33 -6.44
N VAL A 149 -4.45 4.08 -5.37
CA VAL A 149 -5.52 4.43 -4.42
C VAL A 149 -6.70 5.13 -5.10
N TYR A 150 -6.49 5.78 -6.25
CA TYR A 150 -7.55 6.43 -7.03
C TYR A 150 -8.39 5.46 -7.87
N VAL A 151 -7.94 4.22 -8.03
CA VAL A 151 -8.59 3.19 -8.82
C VAL A 151 -9.37 2.25 -7.88
N PRO A 152 -10.67 2.52 -7.61
CA PRO A 152 -11.45 1.77 -6.63
C PRO A 152 -11.58 0.29 -7.00
N GLU A 153 -11.54 -0.03 -8.28
CA GLU A 153 -11.64 -1.39 -8.80
C GLU A 153 -10.51 -2.29 -8.31
N LEU A 154 -9.27 -1.76 -8.19
CA LEU A 154 -8.13 -2.53 -7.69
C LEU A 154 -8.34 -2.96 -6.23
N ALA A 155 -8.73 -2.01 -5.38
CA ALA A 155 -9.03 -2.31 -3.97
C ALA A 155 -10.19 -3.30 -3.84
N ARG A 156 -11.24 -3.13 -4.67
CA ARG A 156 -12.38 -4.05 -4.73
C ARG A 156 -11.94 -5.47 -5.11
N GLN A 157 -11.14 -5.60 -6.16
CA GLN A 157 -10.66 -6.90 -6.60
C GLN A 157 -9.78 -7.60 -5.56
N LEU A 158 -8.91 -6.88 -4.88
CA LEU A 158 -8.12 -7.44 -3.77
C LEU A 158 -9.00 -7.92 -2.62
N ALA A 159 -10.01 -7.14 -2.23
CA ALA A 159 -10.97 -7.53 -1.20
C ALA A 159 -11.78 -8.79 -1.61
N LEU A 160 -12.24 -8.87 -2.86
CA LEU A 160 -12.94 -10.03 -3.41
C LEU A 160 -12.05 -11.28 -3.47
N LYS A 161 -10.74 -11.12 -3.62
CA LYS A 161 -9.74 -12.19 -3.52
C LYS A 161 -9.40 -12.58 -2.08
N GLY A 162 -10.03 -11.96 -1.09
CA GLY A 162 -9.87 -12.30 0.31
C GLY A 162 -8.94 -11.40 1.11
N ALA A 163 -8.37 -10.36 0.53
CA ALA A 163 -7.52 -9.44 1.29
C ALA A 163 -8.28 -8.85 2.48
N GLU A 164 -7.67 -8.91 3.66
CA GLU A 164 -8.19 -8.37 4.91
C GLU A 164 -7.54 -7.02 5.25
N ILE A 165 -6.29 -6.86 4.83
CA ILE A 165 -5.51 -5.62 5.01
C ILE A 165 -4.94 -5.19 3.67
N LEU A 166 -5.19 -3.93 3.28
CA LEU A 166 -4.60 -3.31 2.11
C LEU A 166 -3.51 -2.33 2.53
N PHE A 167 -2.28 -2.57 2.12
CA PHE A 167 -1.19 -1.61 2.26
C PHE A 167 -1.06 -0.81 0.97
N MET A 168 -1.00 0.51 1.12
CA MET A 168 -0.98 1.48 0.02
C MET A 168 0.12 2.53 0.24
N PRO A 169 1.40 2.11 0.26
CA PRO A 169 2.50 3.05 0.40
C PRO A 169 2.59 3.98 -0.80
N ALA A 170 3.03 5.20 -0.57
CA ALA A 170 3.10 6.24 -1.58
C ALA A 170 4.34 7.13 -1.43
N GLY A 171 4.65 7.88 -2.50
CA GLY A 171 5.55 9.01 -2.46
C GLY A 171 4.78 10.27 -2.85
N LEU A 172 4.54 11.18 -1.92
CA LEU A 172 3.79 12.42 -2.18
C LEU A 172 4.66 13.67 -2.04
N TRP A 173 4.42 14.59 -2.97
CA TRP A 173 5.18 15.83 -3.12
C TRP A 173 4.46 17.06 -2.60
N LYS A 174 3.13 17.02 -2.47
CA LYS A 174 2.34 18.24 -2.23
C LYS A 174 1.32 18.04 -1.11
N MET A 175 1.36 18.90 -0.13
CA MET A 175 0.39 18.99 0.96
C MET A 175 -1.07 19.10 0.48
N ALA A 176 -1.30 19.75 -0.65
CA ALA A 176 -2.65 19.92 -1.21
C ALA A 176 -3.37 18.59 -1.52
N GLN A 177 -2.64 17.48 -1.59
CA GLN A 177 -3.22 16.16 -1.87
C GLN A 177 -3.57 15.35 -0.61
N TRP A 178 -3.23 15.81 0.58
CA TRP A 178 -3.45 15.04 1.80
C TRP A 178 -4.90 14.79 2.12
N ASP A 179 -5.73 15.80 1.96
CA ASP A 179 -7.16 15.64 2.23
C ASP A 179 -7.78 14.60 1.30
N THR A 180 -7.44 14.67 0.02
CA THR A 180 -7.86 13.66 -0.96
C THR A 180 -7.34 12.27 -0.57
N TRP A 181 -6.08 12.16 -0.21
CA TRP A 181 -5.46 10.89 0.18
C TRP A 181 -6.10 10.30 1.43
N ARG A 182 -6.38 11.14 2.43
CA ARG A 182 -7.10 10.76 3.64
C ARG A 182 -8.50 10.23 3.33
N VAL A 183 -9.23 10.94 2.48
CA VAL A 183 -10.58 10.52 2.05
C VAL A 183 -10.52 9.20 1.30
N LEU A 184 -9.60 9.05 0.34
CA LEU A 184 -9.48 7.83 -0.46
C LEU A 184 -9.08 6.62 0.41
N THR A 185 -8.08 6.76 1.27
CA THR A 185 -7.66 5.69 2.19
C THR A 185 -8.85 5.22 3.02
N ARG A 186 -9.61 6.15 3.56
CA ARG A 186 -10.81 5.86 4.34
C ARG A 186 -11.91 5.20 3.51
N ALA A 187 -12.15 5.71 2.29
CA ALA A 187 -13.15 5.15 1.38
C ALA A 187 -12.83 3.69 1.04
N ARG A 188 -11.58 3.37 0.72
CA ARG A 188 -11.15 1.99 0.42
C ARG A 188 -11.40 1.04 1.59
N ALA A 189 -11.23 1.49 2.83
CA ALA A 189 -11.55 0.68 4.01
C ALA A 189 -13.06 0.40 4.12
N ILE A 190 -13.88 1.44 3.99
CA ILE A 190 -15.33 1.37 4.21
C ILE A 190 -16.02 0.54 3.14
N GLU A 191 -15.77 0.85 1.87
CA GLU A 191 -16.46 0.24 0.73
C GLU A 191 -16.05 -1.21 0.47
N ASN A 192 -14.87 -1.63 0.96
CA ASN A 192 -14.32 -2.96 0.72
C ASN A 192 -14.28 -3.84 1.97
N LEU A 193 -14.71 -3.35 3.12
CA LEU A 193 -14.62 -4.06 4.40
C LEU A 193 -13.23 -4.65 4.63
N VAL A 194 -12.21 -3.79 4.60
CA VAL A 194 -10.81 -4.13 4.81
C VAL A 194 -10.18 -3.12 5.76
N TYR A 195 -9.09 -3.52 6.41
CA TYR A 195 -8.18 -2.53 6.96
C TYR A 195 -7.38 -1.88 5.83
N THR A 196 -7.11 -0.59 5.94
CA THR A 196 -6.23 0.11 5.01
C THR A 196 -5.10 0.77 5.76
N ALA A 197 -3.89 0.71 5.22
CA ALA A 197 -2.69 1.29 5.80
C ALA A 197 -1.89 2.00 4.72
N THR A 198 -1.67 3.31 4.87
CA THR A 198 -0.87 4.12 3.95
C THR A 198 0.27 4.82 4.69
N CYS A 199 1.37 5.02 4.01
CA CYS A 199 2.49 5.82 4.44
C CYS A 199 3.15 6.46 3.24
N GLN A 200 3.99 7.47 3.48
CA GLN A 200 4.55 8.25 2.40
C GLN A 200 6.04 8.46 2.55
N ASN A 201 6.73 8.48 1.42
CA ASN A 201 8.03 9.12 1.30
C ASN A 201 7.83 10.63 1.36
N ILE A 202 8.43 11.28 2.32
CA ILE A 202 8.51 12.73 2.36
C ILE A 202 9.64 13.15 1.43
N LEU A 203 9.29 13.60 0.25
CA LEU A 203 10.24 13.98 -0.77
C LEU A 203 10.46 15.49 -0.78
N GLY A 204 11.73 15.88 -0.84
CA GLY A 204 12.14 17.25 -1.01
C GLY A 204 12.69 17.91 0.25
N HIS A 205 13.43 18.99 0.05
CA HIS A 205 14.11 19.76 1.09
C HIS A 205 13.24 20.84 1.73
N GLU A 206 11.96 20.91 1.38
CA GLU A 206 11.07 21.92 1.95
C GLU A 206 10.68 21.51 3.37
N THR A 207 11.05 22.34 4.31
CA THR A 207 10.89 22.15 5.77
C THR A 207 9.45 21.98 6.24
N ASN A 208 8.46 22.12 5.37
CA ASN A 208 7.03 21.97 5.63
C ASN A 208 6.41 20.73 4.97
N ASN A 209 7.21 19.82 4.44
CA ASN A 209 6.72 18.58 3.87
C ASN A 209 6.38 17.61 5.00
N ALA A 210 5.18 17.69 5.46
CA ALA A 210 4.60 16.65 6.26
C ALA A 210 4.02 15.59 5.31
N GLY A 211 4.04 14.33 5.69
CA GLY A 211 3.40 13.26 4.94
C GLY A 211 2.03 12.93 5.51
N LEU A 212 1.49 11.82 5.10
CA LEU A 212 0.32 11.20 5.69
C LEU A 212 0.58 9.71 5.91
N ALA A 213 0.74 9.32 7.16
CA ALA A 213 0.64 7.93 7.58
C ALA A 213 -0.73 7.73 8.22
N MET A 214 -1.47 6.68 7.80
CA MET A 214 -2.83 6.46 8.28
C MET A 214 -3.18 4.98 8.27
N ILE A 215 -3.83 4.53 9.33
CA ILE A 215 -4.37 3.17 9.44
C ILE A 215 -5.86 3.29 9.77
N CYS A 216 -6.71 2.63 8.95
CA CYS A 216 -8.15 2.66 9.11
C CYS A 216 -8.72 1.24 9.21
N SER A 217 -9.76 1.10 10.02
CA SER A 217 -10.72 0.02 9.91
C SER A 217 -11.90 0.44 9.01
N PRO A 218 -12.80 -0.48 8.64
CA PRO A 218 -14.05 -0.10 7.99
C PRO A 218 -14.91 0.89 8.81
N GLU A 219 -14.71 0.93 10.11
CA GLU A 219 -15.56 1.70 11.02
C GLU A 219 -14.94 3.04 11.45
N GLN A 220 -13.60 3.11 11.55
CA GLN A 220 -12.92 4.29 12.07
C GLN A 220 -11.48 4.43 11.60
N VAL A 221 -10.93 5.62 11.78
CA VAL A 221 -9.48 5.85 11.75
C VAL A 221 -8.89 5.34 13.04
N LEU A 222 -7.93 4.40 12.96
CA LEU A 222 -7.26 3.82 14.12
C LEU A 222 -6.07 4.66 14.55
N ALA A 223 -5.31 5.14 13.59
CA ALA A 223 -4.14 5.98 13.82
C ALA A 223 -3.87 6.87 12.60
N GLU A 224 -3.34 8.06 12.85
CA GLU A 224 -2.94 9.02 11.81
C GLU A 224 -1.75 9.85 12.29
N SER A 225 -0.80 10.13 11.40
CA SER A 225 0.34 11.01 11.66
C SER A 225 0.76 11.75 10.39
N SER A 226 1.15 13.00 10.56
CA SER A 226 1.71 13.82 9.49
C SER A 226 3.23 13.96 9.57
N VAL A 227 3.86 13.39 10.59
CA VAL A 227 5.30 13.53 10.82
C VAL A 227 6.04 12.25 10.53
N GLU A 228 7.34 12.37 10.29
CA GLU A 228 8.24 11.25 10.11
C GLU A 228 8.27 10.34 11.34
N GLY A 229 8.26 9.03 11.12
CA GLY A 229 8.30 8.03 12.18
C GLY A 229 7.50 6.77 11.89
N VAL A 230 7.30 5.98 12.93
CA VAL A 230 6.54 4.72 12.91
C VAL A 230 5.16 4.95 13.50
N LEU A 231 4.12 4.55 12.76
CA LEU A 231 2.74 4.56 13.20
C LEU A 231 2.24 3.13 13.33
N VAL A 232 1.67 2.76 14.47
CA VAL A 232 1.16 1.39 14.72
C VAL A 232 -0.33 1.40 15.06
N ALA A 233 -1.03 0.31 14.72
CA ALA A 233 -2.38 0.04 15.16
C ALA A 233 -2.65 -1.45 15.25
N ASP A 234 -3.61 -1.82 16.10
CA ASP A 234 -4.13 -3.18 16.21
C ASP A 234 -5.34 -3.35 15.28
N CYS A 235 -5.27 -4.37 14.42
CA CYS A 235 -6.35 -4.76 13.53
C CYS A 235 -7.08 -5.97 14.13
N ASP A 236 -8.32 -5.78 14.55
CA ASP A 236 -9.20 -6.84 15.06
C ASP A 236 -9.79 -7.63 13.87
N LEU A 237 -9.16 -8.75 13.54
CA LEU A 237 -9.56 -9.59 12.41
C LEU A 237 -10.89 -10.31 12.68
N ASP A 238 -11.19 -10.66 13.93
CA ASP A 238 -12.47 -11.25 14.27
C ASP A 238 -13.61 -10.26 14.01
N ARG A 239 -13.42 -8.99 14.39
CA ARG A 239 -14.38 -7.93 14.08
C ARG A 239 -14.57 -7.74 12.57
N LEU A 240 -13.49 -7.74 11.81
CA LEU A 240 -13.54 -7.61 10.35
C LEU A 240 -14.32 -8.77 9.73
N ARG A 241 -13.99 -10.00 10.12
CA ARG A 241 -14.65 -11.22 9.63
C ARG A 241 -16.14 -11.21 9.96
N LEU A 242 -16.49 -10.83 11.19
CA LEU A 242 -17.88 -10.64 11.57
C LEU A 242 -18.61 -9.63 10.69
N LEU A 243 -18.00 -8.48 10.39
CA LEU A 243 -18.58 -7.47 9.49
C LEU A 243 -18.83 -8.01 8.07
N ARG A 244 -17.97 -8.94 7.62
CA ARG A 244 -18.09 -9.57 6.30
C ARG A 244 -19.13 -10.69 6.27
N GLU A 245 -19.36 -11.36 7.39
CA GLU A 245 -20.29 -12.50 7.51
C GLU A 245 -21.71 -12.09 7.84
N GLU A 246 -21.95 -10.92 8.39
CA GLU A 246 -23.28 -10.42 8.71
C GLU A 246 -24.10 -10.17 7.43
N GLN A 247 -24.71 -11.23 6.91
CA GLN A 247 -25.50 -11.21 5.68
C GLN A 247 -26.99 -10.92 5.90
N ASP A 248 -27.44 -10.94 7.14
CA ASP A 248 -28.89 -11.00 7.45
C ASP A 248 -29.60 -9.65 7.53
N GLY A 249 -28.88 -8.56 7.36
CA GLY A 249 -29.47 -7.23 7.32
C GLY A 249 -30.16 -6.77 8.60
N ARG A 250 -29.94 -7.42 9.72
CA ARG A 250 -30.62 -7.15 11.00
C ARG A 250 -30.06 -6.00 11.82
N GLY A 251 -29.17 -5.25 11.29
CA GLY A 251 -28.70 -4.04 11.96
C GLY A 251 -29.35 -2.82 11.32
N PHE A 252 -29.68 -1.83 12.09
CA PHE A 252 -30.20 -0.58 11.55
C PHE A 252 -29.12 0.22 10.85
N PRO A 253 -29.47 1.13 9.92
CA PRO A 253 -28.51 1.93 9.20
C PRO A 253 -27.47 2.54 10.15
N GLY A 254 -26.24 2.20 9.95
CA GLY A 254 -25.10 2.67 10.74
C GLY A 254 -24.43 1.60 11.57
N GLU A 255 -25.06 0.50 11.97
CA GLU A 255 -24.40 -0.42 12.88
C GLU A 255 -23.87 -1.70 12.25
N LYS A 256 -24.60 -2.48 11.51
CA LYS A 256 -24.07 -3.79 11.16
C LYS A 256 -24.41 -4.30 9.77
N ALA A 257 -25.57 -4.03 9.36
CA ALA A 257 -26.24 -4.81 8.34
C ALA A 257 -25.99 -4.44 6.90
N CYS A 258 -25.64 -3.19 6.63
CA CYS A 258 -25.51 -2.73 5.26
C CYS A 258 -24.17 -3.07 4.64
N LYS A 259 -23.19 -3.49 5.45
CA LYS A 259 -21.79 -3.57 5.00
C LYS A 259 -21.48 -4.88 4.27
N ALA A 260 -21.91 -6.00 4.80
CA ALA A 260 -21.59 -7.30 4.20
C ALA A 260 -22.12 -7.45 2.78
N GLY A 261 -23.33 -6.96 2.51
CA GLY A 261 -23.95 -6.99 1.17
C GLY A 261 -23.18 -6.23 0.11
N VAL A 262 -22.43 -5.19 0.49
CA VAL A 262 -21.67 -4.36 -0.46
C VAL A 262 -20.63 -5.17 -1.23
N LEU A 263 -19.96 -6.12 -0.59
CA LEU A 263 -18.94 -6.92 -1.25
C LEU A 263 -19.52 -8.03 -2.12
N TRP A 264 -20.51 -8.75 -1.61
CA TRP A 264 -20.90 -10.02 -2.19
C TRP A 264 -22.26 -9.99 -2.87
N GLN A 265 -23.27 -9.43 -2.21
CA GLN A 265 -24.67 -9.50 -2.68
C GLN A 265 -25.01 -8.42 -3.69
N TRP A 266 -24.43 -7.22 -3.51
CA TRP A 266 -24.72 -6.07 -4.37
C TRP A 266 -23.71 -5.86 -5.49
N TYR A 267 -22.59 -6.60 -5.45
CA TYR A 267 -21.62 -6.56 -6.52
C TYR A 267 -22.14 -7.31 -7.74
N GLN A 268 -22.41 -6.59 -8.80
CA GLN A 268 -22.93 -7.11 -10.07
C GLN A 268 -21.92 -6.83 -11.20
N PRO A 269 -20.97 -7.74 -11.41
CA PRO A 269 -19.83 -7.49 -12.33
C PRO A 269 -20.26 -7.10 -13.74
N HIS A 270 -21.40 -7.63 -14.21
CA HIS A 270 -21.92 -7.33 -15.54
C HIS A 270 -22.33 -5.86 -15.75
N LEU A 271 -22.57 -5.11 -14.68
CA LEU A 271 -22.88 -3.67 -14.75
C LEU A 271 -21.63 -2.81 -14.91
N TYR A 272 -20.46 -3.38 -14.67
CA TYR A 272 -19.17 -2.67 -14.72
C TYR A 272 -18.36 -2.99 -15.98
N GLN A 273 -18.93 -3.76 -16.90
CA GLN A 273 -18.37 -4.01 -18.23
C GLN A 273 -18.79 -2.86 -19.17
N ALA A 274 -18.28 -1.66 -18.90
CA ALA A 274 -18.33 -0.61 -19.91
C ALA A 274 -17.31 -0.96 -21.00
N GLU A 275 -17.73 -1.00 -22.24
CA GLU A 275 -16.79 -0.98 -23.34
C GLU A 275 -15.95 0.28 -23.21
N PRO A 276 -14.62 0.20 -23.36
CA PRO A 276 -13.80 1.40 -23.37
C PRO A 276 -14.34 2.29 -24.48
N THR A 277 -14.91 3.43 -24.14
CA THR A 277 -15.07 4.49 -25.14
C THR A 277 -13.69 4.72 -25.71
N GLU A 278 -13.55 4.60 -27.03
CA GLU A 278 -12.31 4.84 -27.74
C GLU A 278 -11.61 6.05 -27.11
N ALA A 279 -10.41 5.82 -26.61
CA ALA A 279 -9.63 6.89 -25.99
C ALA A 279 -9.64 8.06 -27.00
N ARG A 280 -10.16 9.18 -26.57
CA ARG A 280 -10.08 10.40 -27.40
C ARG A 280 -8.61 10.61 -27.67
N SER A 281 -8.22 10.44 -28.93
CA SER A 281 -6.85 10.62 -29.42
C SER A 281 -6.40 12.10 -29.41
N ASP A 282 -7.18 12.98 -28.77
CA ASP A 282 -7.05 14.43 -28.91
C ASP A 282 -6.89 15.14 -27.55
N VAL A 283 -6.06 14.56 -26.63
CA VAL A 283 -5.62 15.31 -25.45
C VAL A 283 -4.10 15.27 -25.36
#